data_0846adcba9f2691e986681e8b9ceb047
#
_entry.id   0846adcba9f2691e986681e8b9ceb047
#
_cell.length_a   1.000
_cell.length_b   1.000
_cell.length_c   1.000
_cell.angle_alpha   90.00
_cell.angle_beta   90.00
_cell.angle_gamma   90.00
#
_symmetry.space_group_name_H-M   'P 1'
#
loop_
_entity.id
_entity.type
_entity.pdbx_description
1 polymer ?
#
loop_
_entity_poly.entity_id
_entity_poly.type
_entity_poly.pdbx_seq_one_letter_code
_entity_poly.pdbx_strand_id
1 'polypeptide(L)'
;MLPLVVESWTWYGVVASIALARFVSRTLLFGTMKKLQIDDWIMTFAFSVYTAFVVSINIVANVNSNLFPPGFDINGLTAQEISDREHGSKMVLVVEECQCVTIWAAKACLLIMYYRLTYVHYSLWSSLHSLN
;
A
#
# COMPACT_ATOMS: atom_id res chain seq x y z
N MET A 1 -20.69 -8.02 -5.60
CA MET A 1 -19.35 -8.00 -6.21
C MET A 1 -18.97 -6.63 -6.76
N LEU A 2 -19.92 -5.91 -7.35
CA LEU A 2 -19.68 -4.51 -7.71
C LEU A 2 -19.21 -3.63 -6.54
N PRO A 3 -19.74 -3.78 -5.31
CA PRO A 3 -19.34 -2.92 -4.21
C PRO A 3 -17.86 -3.03 -3.84
N LEU A 4 -17.25 -4.21 -3.95
CA LEU A 4 -15.82 -4.37 -3.59
C LEU A 4 -14.90 -3.66 -4.59
N VAL A 5 -15.19 -3.74 -5.88
CA VAL A 5 -14.41 -3.06 -6.93
C VAL A 5 -14.54 -1.55 -6.78
N VAL A 6 -15.78 -1.06 -6.63
CA VAL A 6 -16.05 0.38 -6.44
C VAL A 6 -15.38 0.89 -5.17
N GLU A 7 -15.49 0.14 -4.08
CA GLU A 7 -14.90 0.49 -2.80
C GLU A 7 -13.37 0.57 -2.90
N SER A 8 -12.73 -0.44 -3.48
CA SER A 8 -11.27 -0.45 -3.62
C SER A 8 -10.74 0.70 -4.49
N TRP A 9 -11.41 1.01 -5.59
CA TRP A 9 -11.03 2.13 -6.45
C TRP A 9 -11.29 3.48 -5.80
N THR A 10 -12.37 3.61 -4.99
CA THR A 10 -12.66 4.81 -4.22
C THR A 10 -11.56 5.09 -3.20
N TRP A 11 -11.20 4.08 -2.41
CA TRP A 11 -10.10 4.20 -1.44
C TRP A 11 -8.76 4.48 -2.12
N TYR A 12 -8.51 3.84 -3.26
CA TYR A 12 -7.33 4.11 -4.06
C TYR A 12 -7.27 5.57 -4.51
N GLY A 13 -8.38 6.11 -4.98
CA GLY A 13 -8.50 7.51 -5.37
C GLY A 13 -8.20 8.47 -4.23
N VAL A 14 -8.72 8.20 -3.03
CA VAL A 14 -8.46 8.99 -1.82
C VAL A 14 -6.97 8.96 -1.48
N VAL A 15 -6.37 7.78 -1.43
CA VAL A 15 -4.94 7.63 -1.12
C VAL A 15 -4.07 8.30 -2.18
N ALA A 16 -4.41 8.15 -3.46
CA ALA A 16 -3.71 8.78 -4.56
C ALA A 16 -3.76 10.31 -4.46
N SER A 17 -4.92 10.86 -4.12
CA SER A 17 -5.09 12.30 -3.93
C SER A 17 -4.22 12.83 -2.79
N ILE A 18 -4.19 12.14 -1.65
CA ILE A 18 -3.37 12.51 -0.51
C ILE A 18 -1.88 12.42 -0.86
N ALA A 19 -1.46 11.35 -1.51
CA ALA A 19 -0.07 11.16 -1.92
C ALA A 19 0.38 12.23 -2.92
N LEU A 20 -0.48 12.57 -3.88
CA LEU A 20 -0.21 13.61 -4.86
C LEU A 20 -0.11 14.98 -4.21
N ALA A 21 -1.02 15.32 -3.30
CA ALA A 21 -1.02 16.57 -2.57
C ALA A 21 0.27 16.71 -1.75
N ARG A 22 0.68 15.64 -1.07
CA ARG A 22 1.94 15.62 -0.32
C ARG A 22 3.15 15.80 -1.23
N PHE A 23 3.19 15.11 -2.36
CA PHE A 23 4.28 15.21 -3.34
C PHE A 23 4.38 16.64 -3.90
N VAL A 24 3.27 17.22 -4.31
CA VAL A 24 3.22 18.60 -4.83
C VAL A 24 3.65 19.60 -3.75
N SER A 25 3.14 19.46 -2.54
CA SER A 25 3.51 20.33 -1.41
C SER A 25 5.02 20.28 -1.13
N ARG A 26 5.60 19.08 -1.14
CA ARG A 26 7.04 18.89 -0.93
C ARG A 26 7.87 19.47 -2.07
N THR A 27 7.45 19.27 -3.30
CA THR A 27 8.14 19.81 -4.47
C THR A 27 8.11 21.34 -4.47
N LEU A 28 6.99 21.95 -4.11
CA LEU A 28 6.88 23.40 -3.99
C LEU A 28 7.73 23.95 -2.83
N LEU A 29 7.79 23.24 -1.71
CA LEU A 29 8.55 23.65 -0.53
C LEU A 29 10.07 23.63 -0.79
N PHE A 30 10.56 22.58 -1.45
CA PHE A 30 11.99 22.40 -1.71
C PHE A 30 12.46 22.98 -3.05
N GLY A 31 11.55 23.31 -3.94
CA GLY A 31 11.84 23.94 -5.23
C GLY A 31 12.48 23.04 -6.28
N THR A 32 13.01 21.87 -5.90
CA THR A 32 13.64 20.92 -6.83
C THR A 32 13.40 19.48 -6.39
N MET A 33 13.24 18.59 -7.36
CA MET A 33 13.07 17.16 -7.11
C MET A 33 14.34 16.50 -6.52
N LYS A 34 15.51 17.11 -6.69
CA LYS A 34 16.78 16.59 -6.18
C LYS A 34 16.92 16.69 -4.67
N LYS A 35 16.11 17.52 -4.01
CA LYS A 35 16.11 17.68 -2.56
C LYS A 35 15.08 16.81 -1.86
N LEU A 36 14.45 15.87 -2.58
CA LEU A 36 13.54 14.91 -1.98
C LEU A 36 14.28 14.06 -0.96
N GLN A 37 13.70 13.96 0.21
CA GLN A 37 14.28 13.21 1.31
C GLN A 37 13.97 11.71 1.16
N ILE A 38 14.69 10.88 1.93
CA ILE A 38 14.50 9.42 1.96
C ILE A 38 13.02 9.07 2.24
N ASP A 39 12.35 9.86 3.07
CA ASP A 39 10.95 9.73 3.39
C ASP A 39 10.04 9.73 2.14
N ASP A 40 10.33 10.64 1.20
CA ASP A 40 9.56 10.74 -0.03
C ASP A 40 9.76 9.52 -0.95
N TRP A 41 10.98 8.96 -0.96
CA TRP A 41 11.28 7.73 -1.69
C TRP A 41 10.55 6.52 -1.10
N ILE A 42 10.54 6.42 0.23
CA ILE A 42 9.81 5.35 0.93
C ILE A 42 8.30 5.49 0.68
N MET A 43 7.78 6.70 0.69
CA MET A 43 6.38 6.99 0.39
C MET A 43 6.01 6.56 -1.04
N THR A 44 6.87 6.87 -2.01
CA THR A 44 6.68 6.47 -3.41
C THR A 44 6.70 4.94 -3.54
N PHE A 45 7.61 4.28 -2.86
CA PHE A 45 7.69 2.82 -2.82
C PHE A 45 6.42 2.22 -2.20
N ALA A 46 5.98 2.74 -1.06
CA ALA A 46 4.77 2.29 -0.39
C ALA A 46 3.54 2.46 -1.28
N PHE A 47 3.44 3.56 -2.00
CA PHE A 47 2.35 3.82 -2.93
C PHE A 47 2.38 2.83 -4.11
N SER A 48 3.56 2.51 -4.63
CA SER A 48 3.72 1.52 -5.71
C SER A 48 3.26 0.12 -5.25
N VAL A 49 3.64 -0.30 -4.06
CA VAL A 49 3.21 -1.57 -3.47
C VAL A 49 1.70 -1.58 -3.23
N TYR A 50 1.14 -0.47 -2.75
CA TYR A 50 -0.30 -0.31 -2.55
C TYR A 50 -1.06 -0.41 -3.88
N THR A 51 -0.54 0.18 -4.95
CA THR A 51 -1.12 0.06 -6.29
C THR A 51 -1.13 -1.40 -6.74
N ALA A 52 -0.02 -2.11 -6.57
CA ALA A 52 0.07 -3.54 -6.87
C ALA A 52 -0.94 -4.35 -6.06
N PHE A 53 -1.12 -4.03 -4.78
CA PHE A 53 -2.12 -4.66 -3.92
C PHE A 53 -3.54 -4.46 -4.45
N VAL A 54 -3.92 -3.23 -4.80
CA VAL A 54 -5.27 -2.92 -5.31
C VAL A 54 -5.53 -3.65 -6.63
N VAL A 55 -4.56 -3.67 -7.54
CA VAL A 55 -4.67 -4.40 -8.81
C VAL A 55 -4.82 -5.89 -8.56
N SER A 56 -3.99 -6.45 -7.68
CA SER A 56 -4.03 -7.88 -7.36
C SER A 56 -5.36 -8.31 -6.75
N ILE A 57 -5.92 -7.52 -5.82
CA ILE A 57 -7.20 -7.85 -5.19
C ILE A 57 -8.35 -7.81 -6.21
N ASN A 58 -8.29 -6.88 -7.18
CA ASN A 58 -9.29 -6.84 -8.25
C ASN A 58 -9.17 -8.04 -9.19
N ILE A 59 -7.95 -8.50 -9.47
CA ILE A 59 -7.72 -9.71 -10.26
C ILE A 59 -8.27 -10.93 -9.52
N VAL A 60 -7.95 -11.07 -8.22
CA VAL A 60 -8.43 -12.18 -7.38
C VAL A 60 -9.94 -12.21 -7.29
N ALA A 61 -10.59 -11.04 -7.22
CA ALA A 61 -12.05 -10.96 -7.16
C ALA A 61 -12.72 -11.51 -8.43
N ASN A 62 -12.04 -11.49 -9.56
CA ASN A 62 -12.55 -11.98 -10.84
C ASN A 62 -12.13 -13.42 -11.16
N VAL A 63 -11.18 -13.98 -10.42
CA VAL A 63 -10.67 -15.33 -10.65
C VAL A 63 -11.30 -16.29 -9.63
N ASN A 64 -11.64 -17.50 -10.07
CA ASN A 64 -12.13 -18.54 -9.18
C ASN A 64 -11.02 -18.99 -8.24
N SER A 65 -11.29 -18.87 -6.94
CA SER A 65 -10.38 -19.33 -5.90
C SER A 65 -10.76 -20.74 -5.42
N ASN A 66 -9.95 -21.31 -4.52
CA ASN A 66 -10.25 -22.61 -3.90
C ASN A 66 -11.43 -22.59 -2.94
N LEU A 67 -12.08 -21.44 -2.76
CA LEU A 67 -13.31 -21.32 -1.98
C LEU A 67 -14.49 -21.86 -2.79
N PHE A 68 -14.90 -23.06 -2.46
CA PHE A 68 -16.05 -23.68 -3.08
C PHE A 68 -17.35 -23.22 -2.42
N PRO A 69 -18.41 -22.92 -3.19
CA PRO A 69 -19.72 -22.69 -2.59
C PRO A 69 -20.25 -23.96 -1.92
N PRO A 70 -21.08 -23.84 -0.87
CA PRO A 70 -21.67 -25.01 -0.21
C PRO A 70 -22.41 -25.89 -1.21
N GLY A 71 -22.10 -27.19 -1.20
CA GLY A 71 -22.73 -28.16 -2.11
C GLY A 71 -22.06 -28.34 -3.47
N PHE A 72 -20.92 -27.74 -3.70
CA PHE A 72 -20.16 -27.90 -4.94
C PHE A 72 -19.50 -29.28 -5.00
N ASP A 73 -19.68 -30.00 -6.11
CA ASP A 73 -19.10 -31.33 -6.30
C ASP A 73 -17.67 -31.22 -6.85
N ILE A 74 -16.70 -31.59 -6.01
CA ILE A 74 -15.27 -31.52 -6.34
C ILE A 74 -14.90 -32.55 -7.42
N ASN A 75 -15.65 -33.67 -7.49
CA ASN A 75 -15.34 -34.76 -8.42
C ASN A 75 -15.65 -34.43 -9.88
N GLY A 76 -16.43 -33.38 -10.12
CA GLY A 76 -16.80 -32.93 -11.48
C GLY A 76 -15.87 -31.87 -12.07
N LEU A 77 -14.76 -31.53 -11.40
CA LEU A 77 -13.83 -30.49 -11.87
C LEU A 77 -12.99 -30.98 -13.05
N THR A 78 -12.94 -30.17 -14.12
CA THR A 78 -12.02 -30.40 -15.22
C THR A 78 -10.59 -30.01 -14.84
N ALA A 79 -9.58 -30.54 -15.54
CA ALA A 79 -8.17 -30.21 -15.32
C ALA A 79 -7.92 -28.69 -15.47
N GLN A 80 -8.62 -28.05 -16.39
CA GLN A 80 -8.54 -26.60 -16.61
C GLN A 80 -9.04 -25.82 -15.40
N GLU A 81 -10.17 -26.21 -14.83
CA GLU A 81 -10.74 -25.57 -13.65
C GLU A 81 -9.84 -25.71 -12.42
N ILE A 82 -9.19 -26.86 -12.25
CA ILE A 82 -8.22 -27.09 -11.18
C ILE A 82 -7.02 -26.16 -11.34
N SER A 83 -6.51 -26.02 -12.57
CA SER A 83 -5.40 -25.12 -12.88
C SER A 83 -5.75 -23.66 -12.61
N ASP A 84 -6.94 -23.22 -12.99
CA ASP A 84 -7.43 -21.85 -12.76
C ASP A 84 -7.57 -21.55 -11.27
N ARG A 85 -8.07 -22.52 -10.50
CA ARG A 85 -8.21 -22.39 -9.04
C ARG A 85 -6.86 -22.37 -8.34
N GLU A 86 -5.90 -23.17 -8.80
CA GLU A 86 -4.53 -23.14 -8.29
C GLU A 86 -3.89 -21.78 -8.53
N HIS A 87 -4.05 -21.24 -9.73
CA HIS A 87 -3.57 -19.89 -10.06
C HIS A 87 -4.22 -18.83 -9.16
N GLY A 88 -5.53 -18.90 -8.97
CA GLY A 88 -6.26 -18.00 -8.08
C GLY A 88 -5.76 -18.05 -6.64
N SER A 89 -5.46 -19.24 -6.13
CA SER A 89 -4.91 -19.41 -4.77
C SER A 89 -3.52 -18.81 -4.63
N LYS A 90 -2.67 -18.95 -5.64
CA LYS A 90 -1.35 -18.31 -5.68
C LYS A 90 -1.47 -16.79 -5.68
N MET A 91 -2.44 -16.25 -6.40
CA MET A 91 -2.72 -14.81 -6.42
C MET A 91 -3.18 -14.29 -5.05
N VAL A 92 -3.95 -15.08 -4.29
CA VAL A 92 -4.34 -14.71 -2.92
C VAL A 92 -3.10 -14.56 -2.02
N LEU A 93 -2.13 -15.47 -2.12
CA LEU A 93 -0.87 -15.35 -1.38
C LEU A 93 -0.11 -14.08 -1.75
N VAL A 94 -0.06 -13.74 -3.04
CA VAL A 94 0.57 -12.50 -3.50
C VAL A 94 -0.13 -11.28 -2.90
N VAL A 95 -1.45 -11.28 -2.83
CA VAL A 95 -2.24 -10.19 -2.21
C VAL A 95 -1.88 -10.05 -0.73
N GLU A 96 -1.80 -11.16 0.01
CA GLU A 96 -1.43 -11.16 1.42
C GLU A 96 -0.02 -10.61 1.65
N GLU A 97 0.94 -11.04 0.82
CA GLU A 97 2.31 -10.53 0.88
C GLU A 97 2.38 -9.02 0.58
N CYS A 98 1.69 -8.58 -0.46
CA CYS A 98 1.61 -7.14 -0.79
C CYS A 98 0.98 -6.34 0.35
N GLN A 99 -0.04 -6.88 1.01
CA GLN A 99 -0.66 -6.24 2.16
C GLN A 99 0.32 -6.08 3.32
N CYS A 100 1.07 -7.15 3.65
CA CYS A 100 2.09 -7.10 4.68
C CYS A 100 3.16 -6.06 4.37
N VAL A 101 3.69 -6.05 3.16
CA VAL A 101 4.71 -5.09 2.72
C VAL A 101 4.18 -3.65 2.80
N THR A 102 2.92 -3.42 2.39
CA THR A 102 2.28 -2.10 2.47
C THR A 102 2.19 -1.61 3.90
N ILE A 103 1.76 -2.48 4.83
CA ILE A 103 1.66 -2.14 6.26
C ILE A 103 3.05 -1.83 6.84
N TRP A 104 4.06 -2.64 6.53
CA TRP A 104 5.43 -2.42 7.00
C TRP A 104 6.02 -1.12 6.43
N ALA A 105 5.79 -0.84 5.15
CA ALA A 105 6.23 0.40 4.52
C ALA A 105 5.58 1.62 5.16
N ALA A 106 4.27 1.55 5.44
CA ALA A 106 3.54 2.62 6.13
C ALA A 106 4.09 2.86 7.53
N LYS A 107 4.36 1.79 8.28
CA LYS A 107 4.99 1.89 9.62
C LYS A 107 6.38 2.52 9.55
N ALA A 108 7.18 2.14 8.56
CA ALA A 108 8.51 2.73 8.36
C ALA A 108 8.42 4.23 8.05
N CYS A 109 7.49 4.65 7.20
CA CYS A 109 7.25 6.06 6.91
C CYS A 109 6.86 6.84 8.18
N LEU A 110 5.98 6.28 8.99
CA LEU A 110 5.55 6.91 10.26
C LEU A 110 6.72 7.02 11.24
N LEU A 111 7.55 5.99 11.36
CA LEU A 111 8.73 5.99 12.23
C LEU A 111 9.74 7.06 11.80
N ILE A 112 10.02 7.19 10.51
CA ILE A 112 10.93 8.20 9.99
C ILE A 112 10.37 9.60 10.26
N MET A 113 9.09 9.81 10.01
CA MET A 113 8.42 11.08 10.28
C MET A 113 8.48 11.43 11.78
N TYR A 114 8.22 10.43 12.64
CA TYR A 114 8.29 10.60 14.09
C TYR A 114 9.70 10.93 14.57
N TYR A 115 10.70 10.24 14.04
CA TYR A 115 12.10 10.50 14.33
C TYR A 115 12.48 11.93 13.98
N ARG A 116 12.06 12.42 12.82
CA ARG A 116 12.34 13.80 12.39
C ARG A 116 11.68 14.82 13.28
N LEU A 117 10.42 14.62 13.68
CA LEU A 117 9.72 15.50 14.60
C LEU A 117 10.41 15.55 15.96
N THR A 118 10.83 14.40 16.48
CA THR A 118 11.55 14.29 17.75
C THR A 118 12.91 14.99 17.67
N TYR A 119 13.62 14.80 16.58
CA TYR A 119 14.92 15.48 16.37
C TYR A 119 14.79 16.98 16.33
N VAL A 120 13.81 17.51 15.60
CA VAL A 120 13.56 18.95 15.53
C VAL A 120 13.18 19.50 16.90
N HIS A 121 12.30 18.82 17.61
CA HIS A 121 11.89 19.22 18.97
C HIS A 121 13.08 19.25 19.94
N TYR A 122 13.91 18.20 19.91
CA TYR A 122 15.11 18.13 20.73
C TYR A 122 16.10 19.24 20.40
N SER A 123 16.33 19.51 19.12
CA SER A 123 17.21 20.57 18.65
C SER A 123 16.72 21.96 19.11
N LEU A 124 15.44 22.24 19.01
CA LEU A 124 14.85 23.48 19.48
C LEU A 124 14.98 23.63 21.00
N TRP A 125 14.70 22.56 21.75
CA TRP A 125 14.80 22.57 23.21
C TRP A 125 16.23 22.79 23.67
N SER A 126 17.19 22.14 23.03
CA SER A 126 18.61 22.32 23.30
C SER A 126 19.08 23.75 23.00
N SER A 127 18.60 24.32 21.90
CA SER A 127 18.91 25.69 21.50
C SER A 127 18.35 26.69 22.51
N LEU A 128 17.12 26.52 22.97
CA LEU A 128 16.51 27.37 23.98
C LEU A 128 17.23 27.27 25.33
N HIS A 129 17.65 26.07 25.71
CA HIS A 129 18.37 25.86 26.97
C HIS A 129 19.79 26.46 26.93
N SER A 130 20.40 26.52 25.75
CA SER A 130 21.70 27.13 25.55
C SER A 130 21.67 28.66 25.63
N LEU A 131 20.49 29.29 25.45
CA LEU A 131 20.32 30.72 25.51
C LEU A 131 20.09 31.25 26.94
N ASN A 132 19.86 30.36 27.91
CA ASN A 132 19.72 30.69 29.34
C ASN A 132 21.01 30.35 30.09
#